data_0bd166b9cfa9ceac5936a73d6486ed86
#
_entry.id   0bd166b9cfa9ceac5936a73d6486ed86
#
_cell.length_a   1.000
_cell.length_b   1.000
_cell.length_c   1.000
_cell.angle_alpha   90.00
_cell.angle_beta   90.00
_cell.angle_gamma   90.00
#
_symmetry.space_group_name_H-M   'P 1'
#
loop_
_entity.id
_entity.type
_entity.pdbx_description
1 polymer ?
#
loop_
_entity_poly.entity_id
_entity_poly.type
_entity_poly.pdbx_seq_one_letter_code
_entity_poly.pdbx_strand_id
1 'polypeptide(L)'
;MSTVKLGINGFGRIGRIAFRVASKRDNVEIVAINDLLDVNHLAYLLEYDSVHGRFDGTVEVKDGNLVVNGKSIRVTAERNPEELKWDQAGVDVVMDCTGIFTTLDKAQAHIKAGAKKVAISAPSADAPMFVMGVNDDKIKASDTIVSNASCTTNCLAPIAKVIEDNFGIEEGLMTTVHAATATQAVVDAPSKKNFRLGRSSIANIIPSSCLLYTSPSPRDA
;
A
#
# COMPACT_ATOMS: atom_id res chain seq x y z
N MET A 1 -10.94 -17.22 -16.27
CA MET A 1 -10.97 -16.89 -14.83
C MET A 1 -11.81 -15.64 -14.66
N SER A 2 -12.61 -15.53 -13.61
CA SER A 2 -13.38 -14.31 -13.34
C SER A 2 -12.42 -13.19 -12.95
N THR A 3 -12.65 -11.97 -13.46
CA THR A 3 -11.89 -10.77 -13.10
C THR A 3 -12.11 -10.45 -11.63
N VAL A 4 -11.04 -10.25 -10.87
CA VAL A 4 -11.10 -9.85 -9.45
C VAL A 4 -11.34 -8.34 -9.35
N LYS A 5 -12.37 -7.94 -8.62
CA LYS A 5 -12.71 -6.53 -8.41
C LYS A 5 -12.00 -5.97 -7.19
N LEU A 6 -11.23 -4.91 -7.41
CA LEU A 6 -10.43 -4.25 -6.39
C LEU A 6 -11.06 -2.95 -5.89
N GLY A 7 -11.02 -2.75 -4.58
CA GLY A 7 -11.20 -1.46 -3.94
C GLY A 7 -9.88 -0.94 -3.39
N ILE A 8 -9.66 0.37 -3.43
CA ILE A 8 -8.47 1.01 -2.86
C ILE A 8 -8.92 1.95 -1.75
N ASN A 9 -8.44 1.73 -0.53
CA ASN A 9 -8.60 2.67 0.57
C ASN A 9 -7.30 3.44 0.80
N GLY A 10 -7.33 4.75 0.59
CA GLY A 10 -6.15 5.60 0.59
C GLY A 10 -5.51 5.71 -0.80
N PHE A 11 -5.71 6.84 -1.46
CA PHE A 11 -5.18 7.09 -2.81
C PHE A 11 -3.95 8.01 -2.78
N GLY A 12 -3.10 7.82 -1.74
CA GLY A 12 -1.79 8.42 -1.60
C GLY A 12 -0.77 7.85 -2.59
N ARG A 13 0.52 7.99 -2.30
CA ARG A 13 1.60 7.45 -3.17
C ARG A 13 1.41 5.97 -3.49
N ILE A 14 1.19 5.14 -2.48
CA ILE A 14 1.08 3.69 -2.64
C ILE A 14 -0.20 3.31 -3.39
N GLY A 15 -1.36 3.89 -3.01
CA GLY A 15 -2.63 3.60 -3.70
C GLY A 15 -2.57 3.93 -5.18
N ARG A 16 -1.99 5.08 -5.57
CA ARG A 16 -1.85 5.47 -6.98
C ARG A 16 -0.88 4.58 -7.77
N ILE A 17 0.23 4.17 -7.15
CA ILE A 17 1.16 3.24 -7.83
C ILE A 17 0.51 1.87 -8.00
N ALA A 18 -0.16 1.35 -6.96
CA ALA A 18 -0.90 0.10 -7.05
C ALA A 18 -2.00 0.17 -8.12
N PHE A 19 -2.72 1.30 -8.21
CA PHE A 19 -3.68 1.56 -9.27
C PHE A 19 -3.04 1.46 -10.66
N ARG A 20 -1.92 2.18 -10.89
CA ARG A 20 -1.22 2.18 -12.18
C ARG A 20 -0.75 0.79 -12.61
N VAL A 21 -0.32 -0.04 -11.65
CA VAL A 21 0.07 -1.42 -11.94
C VAL A 21 -1.15 -2.30 -12.21
N ALA A 22 -2.19 -2.21 -11.38
CA ALA A 22 -3.40 -3.00 -11.51
C ALA A 22 -4.17 -2.69 -12.81
N SER A 23 -4.20 -1.41 -13.23
CA SER A 23 -4.89 -0.99 -14.46
C SER A 23 -4.30 -1.58 -15.75
N LYS A 24 -3.08 -2.14 -15.70
CA LYS A 24 -2.41 -2.82 -16.83
C LYS A 24 -2.62 -4.33 -16.83
N ARG A 25 -3.40 -4.87 -15.89
CA ARG A 25 -3.64 -6.31 -15.76
C ARG A 25 -5.05 -6.68 -16.21
N ASP A 26 -5.17 -7.71 -17.01
CA ASP A 26 -6.47 -8.17 -17.55
C ASP A 26 -7.32 -8.95 -16.52
N ASN A 27 -6.67 -9.49 -15.49
CA ASN A 27 -7.33 -10.33 -14.47
C ASN A 27 -7.85 -9.58 -13.26
N VAL A 28 -7.67 -8.24 -13.21
CA VAL A 28 -8.15 -7.39 -12.12
C VAL A 28 -8.84 -6.14 -12.66
N GLU A 29 -9.79 -5.61 -11.90
CA GLU A 29 -10.51 -4.38 -12.22
C GLU A 29 -10.66 -3.52 -10.96
N ILE A 30 -10.23 -2.25 -11.01
CA ILE A 30 -10.44 -1.32 -9.91
C ILE A 30 -11.85 -0.72 -10.09
N VAL A 31 -12.72 -0.92 -9.11
CA VAL A 31 -14.13 -0.50 -9.18
C VAL A 31 -14.48 0.60 -8.17
N ALA A 32 -13.66 0.77 -7.12
CA ALA A 32 -13.90 1.79 -6.11
C ALA A 32 -12.60 2.30 -5.48
N ILE A 33 -12.60 3.57 -5.11
CA ILE A 33 -11.51 4.26 -4.40
C ILE A 33 -12.14 5.04 -3.25
N ASN A 34 -11.49 5.03 -2.09
CA ASN A 34 -11.80 5.93 -0.99
C ASN A 34 -10.58 6.76 -0.63
N ASP A 35 -10.76 8.07 -0.60
CA ASP A 35 -9.76 9.02 -0.08
C ASP A 35 -10.47 10.30 0.39
N LEU A 36 -9.87 11.02 1.34
CA LEU A 36 -10.47 12.22 1.91
C LEU A 36 -10.25 13.48 1.07
N LEU A 37 -9.47 13.40 0.00
CA LEU A 37 -9.23 14.50 -0.92
C LEU A 37 -10.39 14.62 -1.93
N ASP A 38 -10.52 15.81 -2.49
CA ASP A 38 -11.44 16.09 -3.60
C ASP A 38 -11.08 15.25 -4.84
N VAL A 39 -12.11 14.77 -5.55
CA VAL A 39 -11.94 13.87 -6.70
C VAL A 39 -11.14 14.49 -7.84
N ASN A 40 -11.24 15.80 -8.08
CA ASN A 40 -10.45 16.47 -9.12
C ASN A 40 -8.96 16.49 -8.73
N HIS A 41 -8.68 16.63 -7.42
CA HIS A 41 -7.30 16.53 -6.93
C HIS A 41 -6.76 15.10 -7.07
N LEU A 42 -7.57 14.09 -6.79
CA LEU A 42 -7.19 12.68 -7.00
C LEU A 42 -6.91 12.41 -8.48
N ALA A 43 -7.73 12.92 -9.40
CA ALA A 43 -7.51 12.81 -10.84
C ALA A 43 -6.19 13.44 -11.27
N TYR A 44 -5.94 14.68 -10.83
CA TYR A 44 -4.68 15.38 -11.10
C TYR A 44 -3.45 14.60 -10.62
N LEU A 45 -3.49 14.10 -9.37
CA LEU A 45 -2.39 13.33 -8.79
C LEU A 45 -2.21 11.95 -9.44
N LEU A 46 -3.25 11.37 -10.02
CA LEU A 46 -3.14 10.14 -10.79
C LEU A 46 -2.51 10.41 -12.16
N GLU A 47 -2.94 11.50 -12.82
CA GLU A 47 -2.46 11.87 -14.15
C GLU A 47 -0.97 12.27 -14.13
N TYR A 48 -0.57 13.10 -13.14
CA TYR A 48 0.78 13.64 -13.05
C TYR A 48 1.55 13.09 -11.86
N ASP A 49 2.68 12.45 -12.10
CA ASP A 49 3.57 11.93 -11.08
C ASP A 49 5.02 12.31 -11.39
N SER A 50 5.69 12.97 -10.44
CA SER A 50 7.06 13.45 -10.62
C SER A 50 8.10 12.33 -10.74
N VAL A 51 7.80 11.13 -10.20
CA VAL A 51 8.72 9.98 -10.23
C VAL A 51 8.38 9.02 -11.36
N HIS A 52 7.08 8.72 -11.55
CA HIS A 52 6.61 7.73 -12.51
C HIS A 52 6.10 8.32 -13.83
N GLY A 53 6.16 9.64 -13.96
CA GLY A 53 5.72 10.33 -15.16
C GLY A 53 4.19 10.40 -15.30
N ARG A 54 3.75 10.90 -16.44
CA ARG A 54 2.33 11.01 -16.75
C ARG A 54 1.68 9.62 -16.84
N PHE A 55 0.41 9.54 -16.43
CA PHE A 55 -0.38 8.31 -16.56
C PHE A 55 -0.56 7.94 -18.04
N ASP A 56 -0.32 6.68 -18.35
CA ASP A 56 -0.47 6.13 -19.70
C ASP A 56 -1.93 5.76 -19.93
N GLY A 57 -2.73 6.77 -20.32
CA GLY A 57 -4.16 6.63 -20.53
C GLY A 57 -4.92 7.93 -20.26
N THR A 58 -6.24 7.86 -20.25
CA THR A 58 -7.13 9.00 -19.98
C THR A 58 -7.60 9.01 -18.53
N VAL A 59 -7.63 10.18 -17.91
CA VAL A 59 -8.13 10.40 -16.56
C VAL A 59 -9.11 11.57 -16.61
N GLU A 60 -10.35 11.34 -16.27
CA GLU A 60 -11.42 12.32 -16.27
C GLU A 60 -12.21 12.25 -14.96
N VAL A 61 -12.90 13.32 -14.62
CA VAL A 61 -13.87 13.34 -13.53
C VAL A 61 -15.27 13.53 -14.12
N LYS A 62 -16.18 12.64 -13.78
CA LYS A 62 -17.56 12.70 -14.25
C LYS A 62 -18.51 12.27 -13.12
N ASP A 63 -19.52 13.10 -12.85
CA ASP A 63 -20.53 12.85 -11.82
C ASP A 63 -19.95 12.48 -10.45
N GLY A 64 -18.84 13.14 -10.05
CA GLY A 64 -18.16 12.89 -8.78
C GLY A 64 -17.33 11.60 -8.72
N ASN A 65 -17.18 10.90 -9.84
CA ASN A 65 -16.38 9.69 -9.95
C ASN A 65 -15.16 9.89 -10.85
N LEU A 66 -14.14 9.05 -10.67
CA LEU A 66 -13.04 8.97 -11.64
C LEU A 66 -13.45 8.12 -12.83
N VAL A 67 -13.15 8.60 -14.03
CA VAL A 67 -13.27 7.82 -15.26
C VAL A 67 -11.87 7.62 -15.83
N VAL A 68 -11.40 6.40 -15.83
CA VAL A 68 -10.04 6.07 -16.30
C VAL A 68 -10.16 5.09 -17.47
N ASN A 69 -9.59 5.47 -18.62
CA ASN A 69 -9.69 4.69 -19.85
C ASN A 69 -11.15 4.32 -20.20
N GLY A 70 -12.09 5.25 -19.98
CA GLY A 70 -13.51 5.06 -20.23
C GLY A 70 -14.27 4.24 -19.17
N LYS A 71 -13.60 3.72 -18.14
CA LYS A 71 -14.23 2.97 -17.04
C LYS A 71 -14.50 3.90 -15.85
N SER A 72 -15.74 3.90 -15.37
CA SER A 72 -16.13 4.67 -14.18
C SER A 72 -15.76 3.93 -12.91
N ILE A 73 -15.12 4.63 -11.98
CA ILE A 73 -14.64 4.13 -10.69
C ILE A 73 -15.31 4.96 -9.60
N ARG A 74 -16.06 4.29 -8.71
CA ARG A 74 -16.71 4.96 -7.59
C ARG A 74 -15.69 5.61 -6.67
N VAL A 75 -15.88 6.89 -6.35
CA VAL A 75 -15.04 7.61 -5.38
C VAL A 75 -15.87 7.96 -4.15
N THR A 76 -15.31 7.70 -2.97
CA THR A 76 -15.90 8.05 -1.67
C THR A 76 -14.89 8.82 -0.82
N ALA A 77 -15.37 9.56 0.18
CA ALA A 77 -14.55 10.32 1.12
C ALA A 77 -14.92 9.99 2.58
N GLU A 78 -14.95 8.69 2.88
CA GLU A 78 -15.36 8.18 4.19
C GLU A 78 -14.16 7.93 5.10
N ARG A 79 -14.27 8.42 6.36
CA ARG A 79 -13.26 8.18 7.39
C ARG A 79 -13.41 6.83 8.07
N ASN A 80 -14.65 6.38 8.24
CA ASN A 80 -14.95 5.08 8.86
C ASN A 80 -15.03 3.99 7.79
N PRO A 81 -14.10 3.02 7.76
CA PRO A 81 -14.10 1.98 6.75
C PRO A 81 -15.35 1.10 6.75
N GLU A 82 -16.07 0.98 7.87
CA GLU A 82 -17.30 0.19 7.95
C GLU A 82 -18.44 0.78 7.09
N GLU A 83 -18.37 2.09 6.74
CA GLU A 83 -19.37 2.79 5.94
C GLU A 83 -19.07 2.79 4.44
N LEU A 84 -17.97 2.17 4.01
CA LEU A 84 -17.51 2.20 2.61
C LEU A 84 -18.37 1.38 1.67
N LYS A 85 -19.20 0.45 2.19
CA LYS A 85 -20.16 -0.34 1.40
C LYS A 85 -19.51 -0.97 0.16
N TRP A 86 -18.44 -1.72 0.39
CA TRP A 86 -17.68 -2.40 -0.66
C TRP A 86 -18.51 -3.40 -1.45
N ASP A 87 -19.49 -4.02 -0.79
CA ASP A 87 -20.46 -4.93 -1.39
C ASP A 87 -21.25 -4.27 -2.53
N GLN A 88 -21.70 -3.00 -2.33
CA GLN A 88 -22.45 -2.26 -3.34
C GLN A 88 -21.61 -1.95 -4.59
N ALA A 89 -20.29 -1.83 -4.45
CA ALA A 89 -19.38 -1.69 -5.57
C ALA A 89 -18.91 -3.05 -6.13
N GLY A 90 -19.32 -4.15 -5.50
CA GLY A 90 -18.93 -5.50 -5.88
C GLY A 90 -17.44 -5.79 -5.66
N VAL A 91 -16.80 -5.16 -4.68
CA VAL A 91 -15.38 -5.32 -4.38
C VAL A 91 -15.12 -6.70 -3.80
N ASP A 92 -14.19 -7.44 -4.39
CA ASP A 92 -13.72 -8.72 -3.87
C ASP A 92 -12.57 -8.50 -2.87
N VAL A 93 -11.60 -7.66 -3.23
CA VAL A 93 -10.40 -7.42 -2.41
C VAL A 93 -10.20 -5.92 -2.21
N VAL A 94 -10.00 -5.50 -0.97
CA VAL A 94 -9.59 -4.14 -0.63
C VAL A 94 -8.08 -4.09 -0.48
N MET A 95 -7.43 -3.16 -1.17
CA MET A 95 -6.06 -2.75 -0.89
C MET A 95 -6.10 -1.56 0.08
N ASP A 96 -5.75 -1.77 1.36
CA ASP A 96 -5.60 -0.67 2.30
C ASP A 96 -4.22 -0.03 2.16
N CYS A 97 -4.21 1.17 1.62
CA CYS A 97 -3.00 1.97 1.36
C CYS A 97 -2.90 3.21 2.25
N THR A 98 -3.67 3.25 3.35
CA THR A 98 -3.69 4.39 4.28
C THR A 98 -2.55 4.38 5.28
N GLY A 99 -2.04 3.20 5.64
CA GLY A 99 -1.10 3.01 6.74
C GLY A 99 -1.72 3.21 8.14
N ILE A 100 -3.06 3.24 8.24
CA ILE A 100 -3.81 3.45 9.49
C ILE A 100 -4.41 2.14 10.02
N PHE A 101 -4.98 1.34 9.12
CA PHE A 101 -5.70 0.10 9.45
C PHE A 101 -4.76 -1.10 9.32
N THR A 102 -3.70 -1.11 10.13
CA THR A 102 -2.57 -2.04 10.00
C THR A 102 -2.64 -3.26 10.93
N THR A 103 -3.71 -3.43 11.70
CA THR A 103 -3.93 -4.61 12.54
C THR A 103 -5.17 -5.39 12.07
N LEU A 104 -5.26 -6.66 12.43
CA LEU A 104 -6.43 -7.50 12.10
C LEU A 104 -7.74 -6.84 12.53
N ASP A 105 -7.81 -6.36 13.78
CA ASP A 105 -8.99 -5.71 14.32
C ASP A 105 -9.41 -4.48 13.49
N LYS A 106 -8.47 -3.60 13.16
CA LYS A 106 -8.76 -2.41 12.36
C LYS A 106 -9.14 -2.75 10.91
N ALA A 107 -8.41 -3.68 10.29
CA ALA A 107 -8.67 -4.08 8.91
C ALA A 107 -9.99 -4.86 8.76
N GLN A 108 -10.48 -5.48 9.84
CA GLN A 108 -11.78 -6.15 9.88
C GLN A 108 -12.95 -5.23 9.51
N ALA A 109 -12.79 -3.91 9.68
CA ALA A 109 -13.78 -2.91 9.27
C ALA A 109 -14.10 -2.99 7.76
N HIS A 110 -13.12 -3.32 6.91
CA HIS A 110 -13.35 -3.52 5.47
C HIS A 110 -14.15 -4.79 5.17
N ILE A 111 -13.93 -5.85 5.94
CA ILE A 111 -14.72 -7.08 5.83
C ILE A 111 -16.17 -6.81 6.23
N LYS A 112 -16.39 -6.07 7.34
CA LYS A 112 -17.74 -5.65 7.75
C LYS A 112 -18.43 -4.78 6.71
N ALA A 113 -17.66 -3.96 5.97
CA ALA A 113 -18.16 -3.15 4.86
C ALA A 113 -18.42 -3.96 3.57
N GLY A 114 -18.24 -5.29 3.60
CA GLY A 114 -18.61 -6.19 2.52
C GLY A 114 -17.46 -6.64 1.60
N ALA A 115 -16.21 -6.33 1.90
CA ALA A 115 -15.07 -6.90 1.18
C ALA A 115 -14.86 -8.38 1.56
N LYS A 116 -14.43 -9.20 0.60
CA LYS A 116 -14.14 -10.62 0.87
C LYS A 116 -12.73 -10.80 1.46
N LYS A 117 -11.78 -9.97 1.04
CA LYS A 117 -10.39 -10.00 1.51
C LYS A 117 -9.81 -8.59 1.62
N VAL A 118 -8.77 -8.45 2.45
CA VAL A 118 -8.03 -7.20 2.62
C VAL A 118 -6.54 -7.47 2.47
N ALA A 119 -5.88 -6.66 1.66
CA ALA A 119 -4.43 -6.61 1.54
C ALA A 119 -3.93 -5.27 2.12
N ILE A 120 -3.24 -5.32 3.23
CA ILE A 120 -2.64 -4.14 3.89
C ILE A 120 -1.30 -3.85 3.23
N SER A 121 -1.09 -2.63 2.72
CA SER A 121 0.16 -2.22 2.06
C SER A 121 1.25 -1.74 3.03
N ALA A 122 1.14 -2.07 4.30
CA ALA A 122 2.05 -1.66 5.37
C ALA A 122 2.32 -2.86 6.30
N PRO A 123 3.40 -2.83 7.10
CA PRO A 123 3.65 -3.85 8.11
C PRO A 123 2.48 -3.96 9.08
N SER A 124 2.16 -5.19 9.49
CA SER A 124 1.16 -5.49 10.50
C SER A 124 1.81 -6.10 11.74
N ALA A 125 1.24 -5.84 12.91
CA ALA A 125 1.69 -6.45 14.15
C ALA A 125 1.14 -7.88 14.36
N ASP A 126 0.03 -8.21 13.67
CA ASP A 126 -0.75 -9.43 13.95
C ASP A 126 -1.33 -10.12 12.70
N ALA A 127 -1.40 -9.42 11.55
CA ALA A 127 -1.79 -10.06 10.29
C ALA A 127 -0.61 -10.81 9.66
N PRO A 128 -0.84 -11.98 9.03
CA PRO A 128 0.21 -12.68 8.31
C PRO A 128 0.80 -11.81 7.20
N MET A 129 2.14 -11.79 7.12
CA MET A 129 2.86 -10.98 6.16
C MET A 129 3.48 -11.82 5.05
N PHE A 130 3.32 -11.35 3.82
CA PHE A 130 3.81 -12.05 2.64
C PHE A 130 4.64 -11.13 1.75
N VAL A 131 5.75 -11.67 1.24
CA VAL A 131 6.60 -11.04 0.24
C VAL A 131 6.63 -11.92 -0.99
N MET A 132 6.31 -11.34 -2.15
CA MET A 132 6.27 -12.06 -3.42
C MET A 132 7.63 -12.67 -3.76
N GLY A 133 7.63 -13.95 -4.14
CA GLY A 133 8.84 -14.72 -4.44
C GLY A 133 9.59 -15.23 -3.20
N VAL A 134 9.11 -14.94 -1.99
CA VAL A 134 9.74 -15.38 -0.72
C VAL A 134 8.86 -16.38 0.01
N ASN A 135 7.63 -16.01 0.31
CA ASN A 135 6.70 -16.83 1.08
C ASN A 135 5.23 -16.67 0.63
N ASP A 136 4.98 -16.16 -0.55
CA ASP A 136 3.64 -15.99 -1.12
C ASP A 136 2.96 -17.31 -1.42
N ASP A 137 3.71 -18.39 -1.59
CA ASP A 137 3.23 -19.77 -1.68
C ASP A 137 2.55 -20.27 -0.40
N LYS A 138 2.81 -19.64 0.73
CA LYS A 138 2.22 -19.97 2.03
C LYS A 138 0.86 -19.30 2.28
N ILE A 139 0.37 -18.43 1.39
CA ILE A 139 -0.96 -17.80 1.49
C ILE A 139 -2.05 -18.87 1.42
N LYS A 140 -2.92 -18.88 2.42
CA LYS A 140 -4.04 -19.84 2.50
C LYS A 140 -5.34 -19.20 2.02
N ALA A 141 -6.24 -19.98 1.49
CA ALA A 141 -7.58 -19.51 1.13
C ALA A 141 -8.35 -18.92 2.32
N SER A 142 -8.06 -19.42 3.53
CA SER A 142 -8.62 -18.94 4.80
C SER A 142 -8.10 -17.56 5.23
N ASP A 143 -6.98 -17.08 4.67
CA ASP A 143 -6.42 -15.78 5.03
C ASP A 143 -7.26 -14.68 4.38
N THR A 144 -8.09 -14.05 5.20
CA THR A 144 -8.98 -12.96 4.75
C THR A 144 -8.34 -11.60 4.83
N ILE A 145 -7.38 -11.42 5.74
CA ILE A 145 -6.61 -10.19 5.93
C ILE A 145 -5.14 -10.56 5.91
N VAL A 146 -4.38 -9.96 5.00
CA VAL A 146 -2.95 -10.18 4.84
C VAL A 146 -2.20 -8.86 4.73
N SER A 147 -0.93 -8.86 5.04
CA SER A 147 -0.06 -7.70 4.87
C SER A 147 1.03 -7.99 3.84
N ASN A 148 1.34 -7.00 3.01
CA ASN A 148 2.48 -7.03 2.08
C ASN A 148 3.78 -6.51 2.72
N ALA A 149 3.86 -6.50 4.05
CA ALA A 149 5.01 -6.05 4.84
C ALA A 149 5.48 -4.61 4.52
N SER A 150 6.74 -4.29 4.75
CA SER A 150 7.31 -2.96 4.49
C SER A 150 8.07 -2.90 3.17
N CYS A 151 8.34 -1.68 2.70
CA CYS A 151 9.22 -1.43 1.55
C CYS A 151 10.62 -2.01 1.77
N THR A 152 11.18 -1.86 2.97
CA THR A 152 12.47 -2.43 3.36
C THR A 152 12.44 -3.96 3.36
N THR A 153 11.37 -4.57 3.89
CA THR A 153 11.20 -6.03 3.88
C THR A 153 11.10 -6.56 2.45
N ASN A 154 10.35 -5.89 1.58
CA ASN A 154 10.23 -6.27 0.17
C ASN A 154 11.55 -6.11 -0.62
N CYS A 155 12.44 -5.23 -0.18
CA CYS A 155 13.79 -5.12 -0.73
C CYS A 155 14.71 -6.24 -0.21
N LEU A 156 14.76 -6.41 1.11
CA LEU A 156 15.73 -7.29 1.77
C LEU A 156 15.40 -8.77 1.63
N ALA A 157 14.14 -9.16 1.84
CA ALA A 157 13.76 -10.56 1.94
C ALA A 157 14.06 -11.37 0.66
N PRO A 158 13.80 -10.89 -0.58
CA PRO A 158 14.19 -11.60 -1.78
C PRO A 158 15.70 -11.77 -1.92
N ILE A 159 16.48 -10.74 -1.57
CA ILE A 159 17.95 -10.80 -1.61
C ILE A 159 18.48 -11.80 -0.59
N ALA A 160 18.01 -11.72 0.65
CA ALA A 160 18.38 -12.63 1.72
C ALA A 160 18.02 -14.09 1.37
N LYS A 161 16.81 -14.30 0.78
CA LYS A 161 16.40 -15.63 0.33
C LYS A 161 17.36 -16.21 -0.72
N VAL A 162 17.74 -15.43 -1.72
CA VAL A 162 18.68 -15.91 -2.75
C VAL A 162 20.04 -16.27 -2.14
N ILE A 163 20.55 -15.47 -1.21
CA ILE A 163 21.82 -15.75 -0.54
C ILE A 163 21.70 -16.98 0.35
N GLU A 164 20.64 -17.07 1.14
CA GLU A 164 20.41 -18.22 2.03
C GLU A 164 20.28 -19.52 1.24
N ASP A 165 19.47 -19.54 0.19
CA ASP A 165 19.20 -20.74 -0.61
C ASP A 165 20.45 -21.27 -1.34
N ASN A 166 21.43 -20.41 -1.65
CA ASN A 166 22.60 -20.80 -2.44
C ASN A 166 23.90 -20.92 -1.64
N PHE A 167 24.05 -20.15 -0.56
CA PHE A 167 25.32 -20.03 0.17
C PHE A 167 25.17 -20.24 1.68
N GLY A 168 23.98 -20.08 2.23
CA GLY A 168 23.72 -19.99 3.66
C GLY A 168 24.14 -18.64 4.24
N ILE A 169 23.43 -18.18 5.29
CA ILE A 169 23.73 -16.96 6.03
C ILE A 169 24.03 -17.34 7.48
N GLU A 170 25.27 -17.16 7.93
CA GLU A 170 25.64 -17.36 9.33
C GLU A 170 25.32 -16.10 10.15
N GLU A 171 25.74 -14.93 9.68
CA GLU A 171 25.52 -13.63 10.32
C GLU A 171 25.33 -12.54 9.28
N GLY A 172 24.63 -11.45 9.66
CA GLY A 172 24.44 -10.31 8.77
C GLY A 172 24.13 -9.02 9.51
N LEU A 173 24.60 -7.90 8.96
CA LEU A 173 24.23 -6.55 9.36
C LEU A 173 23.53 -5.88 8.19
N MET A 174 22.42 -5.19 8.49
CA MET A 174 21.66 -4.47 7.48
C MET A 174 21.75 -2.97 7.70
N THR A 175 22.08 -2.25 6.64
CA THR A 175 21.94 -0.79 6.57
C THR A 175 21.04 -0.42 5.41
N THR A 176 20.01 0.38 5.68
CA THR A 176 19.11 0.89 4.66
C THR A 176 19.45 2.33 4.33
N VAL A 177 19.73 2.61 3.05
CA VAL A 177 19.77 3.96 2.50
C VAL A 177 18.46 4.19 1.76
N HIS A 178 17.53 4.89 2.42
CA HIS A 178 16.16 5.00 1.96
C HIS A 178 15.89 6.36 1.31
N ALA A 179 15.18 6.37 0.20
CA ALA A 179 14.70 7.60 -0.41
C ALA A 179 13.75 8.37 0.54
N ALA A 180 13.73 9.70 0.44
CA ALA A 180 12.78 10.52 1.18
C ALA A 180 11.34 10.16 0.83
N THR A 181 10.47 10.12 1.85
CA THR A 181 9.05 9.81 1.72
C THR A 181 8.18 10.96 2.20
N ALA A 182 6.88 10.91 1.96
CA ALA A 182 5.93 11.97 2.34
C ALA A 182 5.85 12.25 3.85
N THR A 183 6.42 11.39 4.69
CA THR A 183 6.47 11.60 6.15
C THR A 183 7.63 12.46 6.59
N GLN A 184 8.58 12.75 5.70
CA GLN A 184 9.74 13.60 5.98
C GLN A 184 9.48 15.02 5.50
N ALA A 185 9.95 15.99 6.29
CA ALA A 185 9.82 17.40 5.95
C ALA A 185 10.74 17.79 4.79
N VAL A 186 10.23 18.56 3.84
CA VAL A 186 11.04 19.13 2.74
C VAL A 186 11.98 20.19 3.28
N VAL A 187 11.45 21.09 4.14
CA VAL A 187 12.20 22.08 4.94
C VAL A 187 12.03 21.77 6.42
N ASP A 188 12.88 22.34 7.29
CA ASP A 188 12.79 22.10 8.73
C ASP A 188 11.39 22.37 9.26
N ALA A 189 10.78 21.38 9.91
CA ALA A 189 9.42 21.44 10.46
C ALA A 189 9.30 20.63 11.76
N PRO A 190 8.29 20.90 12.60
CA PRO A 190 8.03 20.11 13.80
C PRO A 190 7.75 18.65 13.49
N SER A 191 8.30 17.74 14.27
CA SER A 191 7.98 16.30 14.21
C SER A 191 7.59 15.80 15.60
N LYS A 192 6.42 15.14 15.69
CA LYS A 192 5.90 14.60 16.97
C LYS A 192 6.57 13.29 17.37
N LYS A 193 7.12 12.53 16.43
CA LYS A 193 7.70 11.20 16.71
C LYS A 193 9.17 11.27 17.10
N ASN A 194 9.95 12.04 16.35
CA ASN A 194 11.39 12.19 16.55
C ASN A 194 11.81 13.49 15.92
N PHE A 195 12.50 14.35 16.65
CA PHE A 195 12.93 15.68 16.18
C PHE A 195 13.79 15.62 14.92
N ARG A 196 14.58 14.55 14.73
CA ARG A 196 15.40 14.35 13.52
C ARG A 196 14.55 14.23 12.26
N LEU A 197 13.36 13.63 12.36
CA LEU A 197 12.44 13.48 11.21
C LEU A 197 11.86 14.83 10.75
N GLY A 198 11.95 15.87 11.57
CA GLY A 198 11.57 17.23 11.20
C GLY A 198 12.64 17.99 10.41
N ARG A 199 13.86 17.45 10.27
CA ARG A 199 14.92 18.10 9.50
C ARG A 199 14.66 17.95 7.99
N SER A 200 15.11 18.95 7.22
CA SER A 200 14.97 18.99 5.77
C SER A 200 15.56 17.73 5.10
N SER A 201 14.71 16.98 4.41
CA SER A 201 15.12 15.79 3.66
C SER A 201 15.93 16.10 2.39
N ILE A 202 15.90 17.35 1.93
CA ILE A 202 16.69 17.79 0.76
C ILE A 202 18.15 18.02 1.16
N ALA A 203 18.38 18.59 2.37
CA ALA A 203 19.69 19.04 2.80
C ALA A 203 20.38 18.08 3.79
N ASN A 204 19.71 17.03 4.23
CA ASN A 204 20.22 16.14 5.27
C ASN A 204 20.03 14.66 4.94
N ILE A 205 20.99 13.85 5.39
CA ILE A 205 20.80 12.40 5.60
C ILE A 205 20.28 12.25 7.03
N ILE A 206 19.05 11.76 7.18
CA ILE A 206 18.35 11.72 8.47
C ILE A 206 18.45 10.31 9.06
N PRO A 207 19.21 10.09 10.13
CA PRO A 207 19.24 8.80 10.83
C PRO A 207 17.86 8.51 11.44
N SER A 208 17.30 7.34 11.11
CA SER A 208 16.00 6.89 11.60
C SER A 208 16.02 5.41 11.90
N SER A 209 15.08 4.95 12.73
CA SER A 209 14.83 3.52 12.91
C SER A 209 14.12 2.95 11.68
N CYS A 210 14.48 1.72 11.31
CA CYS A 210 13.84 1.03 10.20
C CYS A 210 12.54 0.34 10.66
N LEU A 211 11.51 0.38 9.83
CA LEU A 211 10.26 -0.38 10.03
C LEU A 211 10.48 -1.90 10.04
N LEU A 212 11.65 -2.37 9.60
CA LEU A 212 12.02 -3.79 9.67
C LEU A 212 12.10 -4.32 11.11
N TYR A 213 12.43 -3.47 12.07
CA TYR A 213 12.46 -3.87 13.49
C TYR A 213 11.07 -4.14 14.08
N THR A 214 10.02 -3.74 13.39
CA THR A 214 8.62 -4.02 13.76
C THR A 214 7.98 -5.11 12.90
N SER A 215 8.73 -5.65 11.93
CA SER A 215 8.33 -6.82 11.14
C SER A 215 8.97 -8.08 11.76
N PRO A 216 8.25 -9.20 11.86
CA PRO A 216 8.84 -10.46 12.30
C PRO A 216 10.04 -10.80 11.41
N SER A 217 11.12 -11.19 12.06
CA SER A 217 12.29 -11.76 11.37
C SER A 217 11.89 -13.07 10.68
N PRO A 218 12.49 -13.41 9.53
CA PRO A 218 12.36 -14.76 8.96
C PRO A 218 12.78 -15.89 9.95
N ARG A 219 13.50 -15.55 11.02
CA ARG A 219 13.84 -16.48 12.11
C ARG A 219 12.67 -16.78 13.06
N ASP A 220 11.62 -15.94 13.05
CA ASP A 220 10.46 -16.08 13.95
C ASP A 220 9.27 -16.77 13.25
N ALA A 221 9.51 -17.30 12.05
CA ALA A 221 8.51 -17.98 11.22
C ALA A 221 8.73 -19.48 11.15
#